data_a912bc999ad49713019b79bf1e7f0f34
#
_entry.id   a912bc999ad49713019b79bf1e7f0f34
#
_cell.length_a   1.000
_cell.length_b   1.000
_cell.length_c   1.000
_cell.angle_alpha   90.00
_cell.angle_beta   90.00
_cell.angle_gamma   90.00
#
_symmetry.space_group_name_H-M   'P 1'
#
loop_
_entity.id
_entity.type
_entity.pdbx_description
1 polymer ?
#
loop_
_entity_poly.entity_id
_entity_poly.type
_entity_poly.pdbx_seq_one_letter_code
_entity_poly.pdbx_strand_id
1 'polypeptide(L)'
;MRAYADTGFLCSLYASDAHTNRAVARIESQRLPLAFTWLHQLELRNALRLKIFRRESTREQSTASLNAVLADVAAGILMPAAPAPFDVSTEAERLSAQWSSKLGTRALDILHVAGALVLGVDEFLTFDTRQAALARAAGLRVPRLA
;
A
#
# COMPACT_ATOMS: atom_id res chain seq x y z
N MET A 1 -7.41 7.04 14.03
CA MET A 1 -6.40 7.49 13.07
C MET A 1 -5.70 6.28 12.46
N ARG A 2 -5.36 6.33 11.20
CA ARG A 2 -4.73 5.21 10.49
C ARG A 2 -3.74 5.74 9.45
N ALA A 3 -2.81 4.88 9.02
CA ALA A 3 -1.90 5.17 7.93
C ALA A 3 -2.33 4.40 6.68
N TYR A 4 -1.76 4.75 5.55
CA TYR A 4 -1.97 4.07 4.28
C TYR A 4 -0.62 3.63 3.73
N ALA A 5 -0.51 2.38 3.33
CA ALA A 5 0.67 1.88 2.64
C ALA A 5 0.30 1.51 1.21
N ASP A 6 1.22 1.67 0.25
CA ASP A 6 0.99 1.10 -1.07
C ASP A 6 1.13 -0.44 -1.01
N THR A 7 0.71 -1.11 -2.07
CA THR A 7 0.77 -2.58 -2.09
C THR A 7 2.21 -3.08 -2.08
N GLY A 8 3.15 -2.34 -2.64
CA GLY A 8 4.57 -2.71 -2.59
C GLY A 8 5.10 -2.80 -1.16
N PHE A 9 4.72 -1.86 -0.29
CA PHE A 9 5.08 -1.91 1.13
C PHE A 9 4.46 -3.15 1.80
N LEU A 10 3.19 -3.44 1.53
CA LEU A 10 2.52 -4.63 2.08
C LEU A 10 3.17 -5.93 1.57
N CYS A 11 3.56 -6.00 0.31
CA CYS A 11 4.28 -7.15 -0.22
C CYS A 11 5.58 -7.39 0.54
N SER A 12 6.34 -6.34 0.83
CA SER A 12 7.57 -6.43 1.62
C SER A 12 7.30 -6.84 3.06
N LEU A 13 6.16 -6.45 3.62
CA LEU A 13 5.79 -6.81 4.98
C LEU A 13 5.42 -8.30 5.10
N TYR A 14 4.75 -8.86 4.11
CA TYR A 14 4.19 -10.23 4.17
C TYR A 14 4.93 -11.27 3.35
N ALA A 15 5.85 -10.86 2.47
CA ALA A 15 6.72 -11.76 1.71
C ALA A 15 8.16 -11.28 1.82
N SER A 16 9.08 -12.20 2.09
CA SER A 16 10.47 -11.84 2.37
C SER A 16 11.16 -11.21 1.15
N ASP A 17 11.68 -10.00 1.30
CA ASP A 17 12.49 -9.31 0.30
C ASP A 17 13.50 -8.34 0.98
N ALA A 18 14.18 -7.52 0.18
CA ALA A 18 15.19 -6.59 0.69
C ALA A 18 14.64 -5.50 1.62
N HIS A 19 13.33 -5.24 1.60
CA HIS A 19 12.69 -4.18 2.38
C HIS A 19 11.95 -4.70 3.61
N THR A 20 11.81 -6.01 3.78
CA THR A 20 10.98 -6.61 4.84
C THR A 20 11.37 -6.11 6.23
N ASN A 21 12.65 -6.09 6.56
CA ASN A 21 13.09 -5.66 7.90
C ASN A 21 12.68 -4.22 8.20
N ARG A 22 12.78 -3.34 7.22
CA ARG A 22 12.38 -1.92 7.38
C ARG A 22 10.86 -1.77 7.47
N ALA A 23 10.11 -2.57 6.70
CA ALA A 23 8.66 -2.58 6.77
C ALA A 23 8.17 -3.04 8.15
N VAL A 24 8.72 -4.15 8.66
CA VAL A 24 8.39 -4.69 9.98
C VAL A 24 8.73 -3.67 11.08
N ALA A 25 9.94 -3.10 11.04
CA ALA A 25 10.38 -2.10 12.03
C ALA A 25 9.44 -0.89 12.05
N ARG A 26 8.99 -0.43 10.88
CA ARG A 26 8.05 0.68 10.80
C ARG A 26 6.71 0.37 11.45
N ILE A 27 6.13 -0.80 11.17
CA ILE A 27 4.85 -1.21 11.73
C ILE A 27 4.95 -1.39 13.24
N GLU A 28 6.02 -1.97 13.74
CA GLU A 28 6.24 -2.14 15.18
C GLU A 28 6.38 -0.81 15.91
N SER A 29 6.98 0.20 15.28
CA SER A 29 7.25 1.50 15.91
C SER A 29 6.07 2.44 15.92
N GLN A 30 5.23 2.44 14.88
CA GLN A 30 4.19 3.48 14.73
C GLN A 30 2.87 3.19 15.44
N ARG A 31 2.53 1.92 15.65
CA ARG A 31 1.28 1.47 16.32
C ARG A 31 -0.03 1.94 15.67
N LEU A 32 0.03 2.56 14.51
CA LEU A 32 -1.18 2.96 13.76
C LEU A 32 -1.63 1.81 12.86
N PRO A 33 -2.93 1.52 12.80
CA PRO A 33 -3.42 0.54 11.85
C PRO A 33 -3.24 1.03 10.43
N LEU A 34 -3.02 0.10 9.51
CA LEU A 34 -2.97 0.37 8.08
C LEU A 34 -4.34 0.18 7.46
N ALA A 35 -4.77 1.13 6.64
CA ALA A 35 -5.96 0.98 5.84
C ALA A 35 -5.80 -0.19 4.86
N PHE A 36 -6.81 -1.05 4.75
CA PHE A 36 -6.78 -2.22 3.89
C PHE A 36 -8.02 -2.22 3.00
N THR A 37 -7.84 -1.78 1.76
CA THR A 37 -8.91 -1.56 0.79
C THR A 37 -9.04 -2.75 -0.18
N TRP A 38 -10.09 -2.74 -1.00
CA TRP A 38 -10.28 -3.75 -2.06
C TRP A 38 -9.09 -3.77 -3.04
N LEU A 39 -8.48 -2.61 -3.30
CA LEU A 39 -7.32 -2.51 -4.20
C LEU A 39 -6.11 -3.24 -3.60
N HIS A 40 -5.85 -3.06 -2.31
CA HIS A 40 -4.83 -3.81 -1.60
C HIS A 40 -5.08 -5.31 -1.67
N GLN A 41 -6.32 -5.73 -1.45
CA GLN A 41 -6.65 -7.15 -1.46
C GLN A 41 -6.37 -7.79 -2.81
N LEU A 42 -6.80 -7.14 -3.90
CA LEU A 42 -6.54 -7.64 -5.25
C LEU A 42 -5.05 -7.66 -5.57
N GLU A 43 -4.38 -6.54 -5.39
CA GLU A 43 -2.98 -6.41 -5.78
C GLU A 43 -2.05 -7.29 -4.94
N LEU A 44 -2.25 -7.36 -3.63
CA LEU A 44 -1.42 -8.18 -2.74
C LEU A 44 -1.57 -9.66 -3.06
N ARG A 45 -2.79 -10.13 -3.21
CA ARG A 45 -3.05 -11.53 -3.57
C ARG A 45 -2.48 -11.88 -4.94
N ASN A 46 -2.66 -10.98 -5.90
CA ASN A 46 -2.12 -11.18 -7.23
C ASN A 46 -0.58 -11.16 -7.22
N ALA A 47 0.03 -10.27 -6.47
CA ALA A 47 1.50 -10.21 -6.33
C ALA A 47 2.06 -11.50 -5.75
N LEU A 48 1.42 -12.08 -4.72
CA LEU A 48 1.82 -13.36 -4.15
C LEU A 48 1.70 -14.51 -5.15
N ARG A 49 0.64 -14.53 -5.96
CA ARG A 49 0.45 -15.52 -7.02
C ARG A 49 1.48 -15.37 -8.14
N LEU A 50 1.83 -14.14 -8.51
CA LEU A 50 2.87 -13.88 -9.51
C LEU A 50 4.26 -14.36 -9.03
N LYS A 51 4.54 -14.27 -7.74
CA LYS A 51 5.78 -14.83 -7.17
C LYS A 51 5.88 -16.33 -7.40
N ILE A 52 4.77 -17.07 -7.29
CA ILE A 52 4.73 -18.49 -7.60
C ILE A 52 5.04 -18.73 -9.08
N PHE A 53 4.39 -17.97 -9.96
CA PHE A 53 4.62 -18.07 -11.41
C PHE A 53 6.08 -17.79 -11.79
N ARG A 54 6.70 -16.81 -11.14
CA ARG A 54 8.10 -16.42 -11.36
C ARG A 54 9.10 -17.36 -10.65
N ARG A 55 8.62 -18.36 -9.93
CA ARG A 55 9.42 -19.30 -9.14
C ARG A 55 10.23 -18.59 -8.03
N GLU A 56 9.74 -17.48 -7.54
CA GLU A 56 10.31 -16.74 -6.40
C GLU A 56 9.72 -17.22 -5.07
N SER A 57 8.63 -17.96 -5.10
CA SER A 57 7.90 -18.45 -3.93
C SER A 57 7.21 -19.78 -4.22
N THR A 58 6.98 -20.57 -3.19
CA THR A 58 6.17 -21.79 -3.26
C THR A 58 4.71 -21.48 -2.92
N ARG A 59 3.81 -22.44 -3.22
CA ARG A 59 2.40 -22.33 -2.81
C ARG A 59 2.26 -22.27 -1.31
N GLU A 60 3.06 -23.04 -0.58
CA GLU A 60 3.08 -23.08 0.88
C GLU A 60 3.50 -21.73 1.46
N GLN A 61 4.53 -21.10 0.90
CA GLN A 61 4.98 -19.77 1.30
C GLN A 61 3.90 -18.72 1.03
N SER A 62 3.25 -18.78 -0.13
CA SER A 62 2.15 -17.88 -0.48
C SER A 62 0.97 -18.02 0.48
N THR A 63 0.60 -19.26 0.81
CA THR A 63 -0.46 -19.55 1.77
C THR A 63 -0.10 -19.02 3.15
N ALA A 64 1.14 -19.18 3.59
CA ALA A 64 1.61 -18.63 4.87
C ALA A 64 1.51 -17.09 4.90
N SER A 65 1.88 -16.43 3.80
CA SER A 65 1.77 -14.98 3.68
C SER A 65 0.31 -14.52 3.76
N LEU A 66 -0.60 -15.18 3.06
CA LEU A 66 -2.04 -14.85 3.12
C LEU A 66 -2.62 -15.10 4.51
N ASN A 67 -2.20 -16.15 5.20
CA ASN A 67 -2.64 -16.40 6.57
C ASN A 67 -2.13 -15.31 7.53
N ALA A 68 -0.92 -14.81 7.33
CA ALA A 68 -0.40 -13.68 8.11
C ALA A 68 -1.21 -12.41 7.87
N VAL A 69 -1.61 -12.14 6.63
CA VAL A 69 -2.50 -11.01 6.29
C VAL A 69 -3.83 -11.13 7.04
N LEU A 70 -4.45 -12.32 7.00
CA LEU A 70 -5.73 -12.56 7.68
C LEU A 70 -5.60 -12.42 9.19
N ALA A 71 -4.50 -12.88 9.77
CA ALA A 71 -4.22 -12.73 11.20
C ALA A 71 -4.09 -11.25 11.59
N ASP A 72 -3.44 -10.45 10.76
CA ASP A 72 -3.27 -9.02 11.01
C ASP A 72 -4.58 -8.24 10.84
N VAL A 73 -5.46 -8.67 9.94
CA VAL A 73 -6.83 -8.13 9.87
C VAL A 73 -7.58 -8.43 11.17
N ALA A 74 -7.51 -9.67 11.64
CA ALA A 74 -8.17 -10.07 12.89
C ALA A 74 -7.60 -9.32 14.10
N ALA A 75 -6.31 -9.01 14.09
CA ALA A 75 -5.64 -8.28 15.17
C ALA A 75 -5.83 -6.75 15.09
N GLY A 76 -6.44 -6.23 14.03
CA GLY A 76 -6.62 -4.80 13.84
C GLY A 76 -5.37 -4.05 13.36
N ILE A 77 -4.32 -4.75 12.96
CA ILE A 77 -3.12 -4.15 12.38
C ILE A 77 -3.43 -3.66 10.96
N LEU A 78 -4.16 -4.46 10.20
CA LEU A 78 -4.79 -4.06 8.93
C LEU A 78 -6.26 -3.78 9.20
N MET A 79 -6.69 -2.58 8.86
CA MET A 79 -8.07 -2.14 9.07
C MET A 79 -8.81 -2.07 7.76
N PRO A 80 -9.77 -2.98 7.49
CA PRO A 80 -10.57 -2.88 6.28
C PRO A 80 -11.21 -1.51 6.13
N ALA A 81 -11.09 -0.94 4.94
CA ALA A 81 -11.60 0.38 4.61
C ALA A 81 -12.17 0.38 3.20
N ALA A 82 -13.28 1.09 3.03
CA ALA A 82 -13.99 1.15 1.75
C ALA A 82 -14.22 2.63 1.37
N PRO A 83 -13.20 3.30 0.83
CA PRO A 83 -13.39 4.66 0.33
C PRO A 83 -14.39 4.63 -0.82
N ALA A 84 -15.27 5.64 -0.89
CA ALA A 84 -16.31 5.68 -1.91
C ALA A 84 -15.70 5.68 -3.31
N PRO A 85 -16.05 4.73 -4.20
CA PRO A 85 -15.40 4.58 -5.50
C PRO A 85 -15.47 5.84 -6.37
N PHE A 86 -16.59 6.54 -6.34
CA PHE A 86 -16.74 7.79 -7.10
C PHE A 86 -15.79 8.88 -6.59
N ASP A 87 -15.63 9.01 -5.28
CA ASP A 87 -14.73 9.99 -4.69
C ASP A 87 -13.27 9.66 -5.02
N VAL A 88 -12.90 8.39 -4.95
CA VAL A 88 -11.56 7.93 -5.34
C VAL A 88 -11.29 8.23 -6.82
N SER A 89 -12.26 7.94 -7.69
CA SER A 89 -12.14 8.20 -9.14
C SER A 89 -11.95 9.68 -9.43
N THR A 90 -12.74 10.54 -8.78
CA THR A 90 -12.66 12.00 -8.94
C THR A 90 -11.30 12.53 -8.47
N GLU A 91 -10.85 12.08 -7.32
CA GLU A 91 -9.56 12.49 -6.77
C GLU A 91 -8.40 11.98 -7.61
N ALA A 92 -8.48 10.73 -8.09
CA ALA A 92 -7.47 10.14 -8.98
C ALA A 92 -7.34 10.92 -10.27
N GLU A 93 -8.44 11.33 -10.89
CA GLU A 93 -8.42 12.15 -12.10
C GLU A 93 -7.79 13.52 -11.84
N ARG A 94 -8.10 14.15 -10.71
CA ARG A 94 -7.50 15.43 -10.32
C ARG A 94 -5.98 15.30 -10.17
N LEU A 95 -5.51 14.25 -9.50
CA LEU A 95 -4.08 13.98 -9.33
C LEU A 95 -3.39 13.68 -10.67
N SER A 96 -4.03 12.89 -11.53
CA SER A 96 -3.51 12.56 -12.85
C SER A 96 -3.32 13.82 -13.69
N ALA A 97 -4.35 14.67 -13.76
CA ALA A 97 -4.31 15.90 -14.54
C ALA A 97 -3.21 16.84 -14.06
N GLN A 98 -2.97 16.89 -12.76
CA GLN A 98 -2.00 17.82 -12.16
C GLN A 98 -0.56 17.28 -12.20
N TRP A 99 -0.34 15.99 -12.03
CA TRP A 99 0.97 15.44 -11.72
C TRP A 99 1.52 14.42 -12.70
N SER A 100 0.69 13.68 -13.45
CA SER A 100 1.19 12.56 -14.28
C SER A 100 2.21 12.99 -15.32
N SER A 101 2.01 14.12 -15.98
CA SER A 101 2.96 14.62 -17.00
C SER A 101 4.27 15.12 -16.37
N LYS A 102 4.28 15.43 -15.09
CA LYS A 102 5.45 15.96 -14.36
C LYS A 102 6.23 14.86 -13.63
N LEU A 103 5.52 13.90 -13.06
CA LEU A 103 6.10 12.87 -12.19
C LEU A 103 6.15 11.48 -12.85
N GLY A 104 5.46 11.27 -13.96
CA GLY A 104 5.43 9.98 -14.65
C GLY A 104 4.73 8.89 -13.84
N THR A 105 3.68 9.24 -13.10
CA THR A 105 2.95 8.31 -12.23
C THR A 105 2.03 7.39 -13.03
N ARG A 106 1.89 6.14 -12.56
CA ARG A 106 1.00 5.15 -13.17
C ARG A 106 -0.36 5.17 -12.50
N ALA A 107 -1.39 4.69 -13.24
CA ALA A 107 -2.78 4.73 -12.79
C ALA A 107 -3.01 4.06 -11.42
N LEU A 108 -2.43 2.87 -11.19
CA LEU A 108 -2.59 2.17 -9.91
C LEU A 108 -1.94 2.92 -8.75
N ASP A 109 -0.80 3.57 -8.98
CA ASP A 109 -0.13 4.39 -7.96
C ASP A 109 -0.98 5.61 -7.60
N ILE A 110 -1.62 6.22 -8.60
CA ILE A 110 -2.55 7.33 -8.39
C ILE A 110 -3.77 6.88 -7.57
N LEU A 111 -4.31 5.70 -7.85
CA LEU A 111 -5.44 5.15 -7.09
C LEU A 111 -5.11 4.98 -5.61
N HIS A 112 -3.90 4.55 -5.28
CA HIS A 112 -3.49 4.44 -3.88
C HIS A 112 -3.43 5.80 -3.18
N VAL A 113 -2.82 6.79 -3.81
CA VAL A 113 -2.75 8.13 -3.23
C VAL A 113 -4.14 8.76 -3.11
N ALA A 114 -4.98 8.59 -4.14
CA ALA A 114 -6.37 9.06 -4.11
C ALA A 114 -7.16 8.40 -2.98
N GLY A 115 -7.02 7.08 -2.83
CA GLY A 115 -7.66 6.34 -1.74
C GLY A 115 -7.23 6.85 -0.36
N ALA A 116 -5.95 7.10 -0.19
CA ALA A 116 -5.41 7.67 1.05
C ALA A 116 -6.03 9.04 1.36
N LEU A 117 -6.12 9.91 0.36
CA LEU A 117 -6.73 11.24 0.52
C LEU A 117 -8.21 11.16 0.87
N VAL A 118 -8.96 10.32 0.18
CA VAL A 118 -10.41 10.14 0.43
C VAL A 118 -10.64 9.58 1.84
N LEU A 119 -9.78 8.68 2.31
CA LEU A 119 -9.86 8.13 3.66
C LEU A 119 -9.41 9.13 4.75
N GLY A 120 -8.81 10.25 4.37
CA GLY A 120 -8.35 11.27 5.31
C GLY A 120 -7.17 10.83 6.16
N VAL A 121 -6.30 9.95 5.66
CA VAL A 121 -5.07 9.58 6.36
C VAL A 121 -4.01 10.67 6.22
N ASP A 122 -3.13 10.77 7.20
CA ASP A 122 -2.05 11.76 7.18
C ASP A 122 -0.75 11.19 6.64
N GLU A 123 -0.56 9.88 6.70
CA GLU A 123 0.71 9.24 6.48
C GLU A 123 0.62 8.17 5.41
N PHE A 124 1.57 8.21 4.47
CA PHE A 124 1.65 7.28 3.35
C PHE A 124 3.00 6.55 3.37
N LEU A 125 2.96 5.22 3.41
CA LEU A 125 4.15 4.38 3.51
C LEU A 125 4.46 3.74 2.16
N THR A 126 5.65 3.97 1.65
CA THR A 126 6.11 3.40 0.38
C THR A 126 7.63 3.33 0.32
N PHE A 127 8.16 2.34 -0.38
CA PHE A 127 9.57 2.27 -0.76
C PHE A 127 9.82 2.80 -2.19
N ASP A 128 8.75 3.07 -2.94
CA ASP A 128 8.84 3.56 -4.32
C ASP A 128 9.03 5.08 -4.33
N THR A 129 10.11 5.55 -4.96
CA THR A 129 10.43 6.98 -4.99
C THR A 129 9.44 7.81 -5.79
N ARG A 130 8.85 7.26 -6.87
CA ARG A 130 7.81 7.97 -7.66
C ARG A 130 6.52 8.07 -6.87
N GLN A 131 6.14 7.01 -6.20
CA GLN A 131 4.96 6.99 -5.33
C GLN A 131 5.12 7.98 -4.18
N ALA A 132 6.30 8.02 -3.56
CA ALA A 132 6.60 8.99 -2.52
C ALA A 132 6.49 10.43 -3.02
N ALA A 133 7.01 10.71 -4.21
CA ALA A 133 6.93 12.04 -4.82
C ALA A 133 5.47 12.47 -5.04
N LEU A 134 4.62 11.58 -5.57
CA LEU A 134 3.20 11.87 -5.77
C LEU A 134 2.49 12.08 -4.43
N ALA A 135 2.72 11.22 -3.45
CA ALA A 135 2.09 11.32 -2.14
C ALA A 135 2.43 12.65 -1.44
N ARG A 136 3.70 13.06 -1.49
CA ARG A 136 4.13 14.36 -0.95
C ARG A 136 3.51 15.53 -1.69
N ALA A 137 3.50 15.47 -3.03
CA ALA A 137 2.87 16.50 -3.86
C ALA A 137 1.37 16.66 -3.56
N ALA A 138 0.72 15.55 -3.20
CA ALA A 138 -0.69 15.53 -2.81
C ALA A 138 -0.93 15.99 -1.36
N GLY A 139 0.10 16.29 -0.60
CA GLY A 139 -0.01 16.79 0.77
C GLY A 139 0.06 15.73 1.87
N LEU A 140 0.36 14.48 1.52
CA LEU A 140 0.52 13.42 2.51
C LEU A 140 1.95 13.45 3.10
N ARG A 141 2.06 13.10 4.36
CA ARG A 141 3.35 12.88 5.00
C ARG A 141 3.89 11.52 4.59
N VAL A 142 5.10 11.50 4.06
CA VAL A 142 5.78 10.26 3.67
C VAL A 142 7.04 10.12 4.52
N PRO A 143 7.00 9.29 5.59
CA PRO A 143 8.15 9.13 6.45
C PRO A 143 9.30 8.42 5.74
N ARG A 144 10.52 8.73 6.17
CA ARG A 144 11.70 8.02 5.69
C ARG A 144 11.70 6.62 6.30
N LEU A 145 11.76 5.62 5.45
CA LEU A 145 11.82 4.22 5.86
C LEU A 145 13.29 3.79 5.90
N ALA A 146 13.85 3.84 7.08
CA ALA A 146 15.28 3.52 7.30
C ALA A 146 15.48 2.05 7.67
#